data_c95cbd38833f02ccac23b98f5b339529
#
_entry.id   c95cbd38833f02ccac23b98f5b339529
#
_cell.length_a   1.000
_cell.length_b   1.000
_cell.length_c   1.000
_cell.angle_alpha   90.00
_cell.angle_beta   90.00
_cell.angle_gamma   90.00
#
_symmetry.space_group_name_H-M   'P 1'
#
loop_
_entity.id
_entity.type
_entity.pdbx_description
1 polymer ?
#
loop_
_entity_poly.entity_id
_entity_poly.type
_entity_poly.pdbx_seq_one_letter_code
_entity_poly.pdbx_strand_id
1 'polypeptide(L)'
;MISDKIHYIIDESIKDKSFKKLILKKNKNYRLKNSNVIVVIGGDGFMLETLKKYYKYNKPFYGMNKGTFGFLMNKFKVNNIKKSILNSKLITIPALEMTSVSTKNIKKSAIAINEISLLRQSRQAASLQIQINKKILI
;
A
#
# COMPACT_ATOMS: atom_id res chain seq x y z
N MET A 1 13.89 -9.55 -15.59
CA MET A 1 12.59 -9.18 -16.18
C MET A 1 11.53 -9.10 -15.09
N ILE A 2 10.88 -7.95 -14.91
CA ILE A 2 10.03 -7.65 -13.74
C ILE A 2 8.67 -8.35 -13.77
N SER A 3 8.19 -8.89 -14.91
CA SER A 3 6.77 -9.22 -15.09
C SER A 3 6.38 -10.70 -15.10
N ASP A 4 7.31 -11.62 -14.96
CA ASP A 4 6.98 -13.04 -15.23
C ASP A 4 6.40 -13.78 -14.03
N LYS A 5 6.77 -13.40 -12.81
CA LYS A 5 6.31 -14.03 -11.57
C LYS A 5 5.49 -13.06 -10.75
N ILE A 6 4.19 -13.13 -10.91
CA ILE A 6 3.24 -12.22 -10.27
C ILE A 6 2.65 -12.85 -9.02
N HIS A 7 2.60 -12.08 -7.93
CA HIS A 7 1.80 -12.38 -6.75
C HIS A 7 0.56 -11.49 -6.75
N TYR A 8 -0.64 -12.09 -6.72
CA TYR A 8 -1.91 -11.37 -6.72
C TYR A 8 -2.45 -11.24 -5.31
N ILE A 9 -2.78 -10.02 -4.91
CA ILE A 9 -3.49 -9.69 -3.67
C ILE A 9 -4.80 -9.02 -4.09
N ILE A 10 -5.91 -9.62 -3.70
CA ILE A 10 -7.25 -9.22 -4.13
C ILE A 10 -8.05 -8.84 -2.89
N ASP A 11 -8.68 -7.68 -2.92
CA ASP A 11 -9.56 -7.19 -1.88
C ASP A 11 -10.79 -8.11 -1.76
N GLU A 12 -10.95 -8.73 -0.60
CA GLU A 12 -12.05 -9.66 -0.32
C GLU A 12 -13.40 -8.94 -0.16
N SER A 13 -13.40 -7.63 0.05
CA SER A 13 -14.63 -6.82 0.14
C SER A 13 -15.34 -6.65 -1.20
N ILE A 14 -14.66 -6.90 -2.32
CA ILE A 14 -15.24 -6.80 -3.66
C ILE A 14 -16.33 -7.84 -3.84
N LYS A 15 -17.57 -7.39 -4.07
CA LYS A 15 -18.76 -8.27 -4.22
C LYS A 15 -18.68 -9.17 -5.44
N ASP A 16 -18.32 -8.61 -6.61
CA ASP A 16 -18.13 -9.39 -7.83
C ASP A 16 -16.80 -10.16 -7.78
N LYS A 17 -16.89 -11.45 -7.56
CA LYS A 17 -15.71 -12.35 -7.50
C LYS A 17 -15.47 -13.12 -8.81
N SER A 18 -16.27 -12.91 -9.85
CA SER A 18 -16.17 -13.62 -11.13
C SER A 18 -14.79 -13.43 -11.78
N PHE A 19 -14.25 -12.20 -11.72
CA PHE A 19 -12.94 -11.87 -12.27
C PHE A 19 -11.79 -12.59 -11.53
N LYS A 20 -11.92 -12.91 -10.23
CA LYS A 20 -10.90 -13.61 -9.45
C LYS A 20 -10.59 -14.97 -10.06
N LYS A 21 -11.65 -15.75 -10.35
CA LYS A 21 -11.51 -17.03 -11.05
C LYS A 21 -10.86 -16.86 -12.42
N LEU A 22 -11.27 -15.83 -13.17
CA LEU A 22 -10.74 -15.57 -14.51
C LEU A 22 -9.26 -15.21 -14.49
N ILE A 23 -8.83 -14.35 -13.57
CA ILE A 23 -7.41 -13.96 -13.41
C ILE A 23 -6.58 -15.18 -13.01
N LEU A 24 -6.99 -15.92 -11.99
CA LEU A 24 -6.23 -17.05 -11.48
C LEU A 24 -6.22 -18.24 -12.46
N LYS A 25 -7.24 -18.39 -13.31
CA LYS A 25 -7.26 -19.38 -14.39
C LYS A 25 -6.26 -19.03 -15.50
N LYS A 26 -6.14 -17.73 -15.85
CA LYS A 26 -5.27 -17.25 -16.94
C LYS A 26 -3.83 -17.01 -16.50
N ASN A 27 -3.59 -16.80 -15.21
CA ASN A 27 -2.29 -16.40 -14.69
C ASN A 27 -1.91 -17.24 -13.47
N LYS A 28 -0.70 -17.75 -13.45
CA LYS A 28 -0.16 -18.43 -12.27
C LYS A 28 0.05 -17.43 -11.15
N ASN A 29 -0.51 -17.71 -9.96
CA ASN A 29 -0.23 -16.94 -8.76
C ASN A 29 1.01 -17.51 -8.05
N TYR A 30 2.10 -16.76 -8.06
CA TYR A 30 3.34 -17.16 -7.41
C TYR A 30 3.29 -16.83 -5.91
N ARG A 31 4.00 -17.59 -5.08
CA ARG A 31 4.20 -17.23 -3.68
C ARG A 31 4.93 -15.89 -3.60
N LEU A 32 4.60 -15.07 -2.62
CA LEU A 32 5.13 -13.72 -2.46
C LEU A 32 6.67 -13.67 -2.52
N LYS A 33 7.36 -14.59 -1.82
CA LYS A 33 8.83 -14.67 -1.83
C LYS A 33 9.40 -14.88 -3.24
N ASN A 34 8.70 -15.63 -4.08
CA ASN A 34 9.16 -16.04 -5.42
C ASN A 34 8.62 -15.12 -6.54
N SER A 35 7.88 -14.09 -6.20
CA SER A 35 7.34 -13.14 -7.19
C SER A 35 8.33 -12.01 -7.48
N ASN A 36 8.17 -11.40 -8.64
CA ASN A 36 8.96 -10.21 -9.05
C ASN A 36 8.14 -8.93 -8.89
N VAL A 37 6.81 -9.05 -8.85
CA VAL A 37 5.87 -7.94 -8.73
C VAL A 37 4.65 -8.39 -7.93
N ILE A 38 4.06 -7.47 -7.18
CA ILE A 38 2.82 -7.66 -6.45
C ILE A 38 1.73 -6.90 -7.20
N VAL A 39 0.71 -7.62 -7.68
CA VAL A 39 -0.47 -7.03 -8.30
C VAL A 39 -1.57 -6.92 -7.26
N VAL A 40 -1.99 -5.71 -6.98
CA VAL A 40 -3.04 -5.39 -6.00
C VAL A 40 -4.32 -5.05 -6.74
N ILE A 41 -5.41 -5.75 -6.43
CA ILE A 41 -6.73 -5.53 -7.04
C ILE A 41 -7.69 -5.08 -5.96
N GLY A 42 -8.12 -3.82 -6.04
CA GLY A 42 -8.97 -3.19 -5.03
C GLY A 42 -9.16 -1.72 -5.29
N GLY A 43 -9.32 -0.93 -4.26
CA GLY A 43 -9.30 0.53 -4.28
C GLY A 43 -8.00 1.08 -3.66
N ASP A 44 -7.87 2.42 -3.61
CA ASP A 44 -6.67 3.10 -3.07
C ASP A 44 -6.42 2.76 -1.60
N GLY A 45 -7.45 2.68 -0.76
CA GLY A 45 -7.30 2.29 0.64
C GLY A 45 -6.66 0.91 0.80
N PHE A 46 -7.14 -0.07 0.03
CA PHE A 46 -6.57 -1.42 0.01
C PHE A 46 -5.14 -1.45 -0.52
N MET A 47 -4.82 -0.58 -1.50
CA MET A 47 -3.45 -0.41 -1.99
C MET A 47 -2.53 0.09 -0.87
N LEU A 48 -2.93 1.14 -0.14
CA LEU A 48 -2.16 1.71 0.97
C LEU A 48 -1.93 0.69 2.10
N GLU A 49 -2.94 -0.08 2.46
CA GLU A 49 -2.81 -1.17 3.45
C GLU A 49 -1.83 -2.24 2.96
N THR A 50 -1.94 -2.62 1.70
CA THR A 50 -1.08 -3.63 1.08
C THR A 50 0.38 -3.14 1.03
N LEU A 51 0.61 -1.89 0.64
CA LEU A 51 1.93 -1.27 0.67
C LEU A 51 2.54 -1.32 2.08
N LYS A 52 1.81 -0.85 3.11
CA LYS A 52 2.25 -0.88 4.51
C LYS A 52 2.56 -2.30 5.02
N LYS A 53 1.81 -3.29 4.57
CA LYS A 53 1.99 -4.68 5.00
C LYS A 53 3.18 -5.35 4.34
N TYR A 54 3.46 -5.04 3.07
CA TYR A 54 4.39 -5.81 2.26
C TYR A 54 5.63 -5.03 1.77
N TYR A 55 5.82 -3.75 2.17
CA TYR A 55 6.98 -2.93 1.76
C TYR A 55 8.33 -3.60 2.01
N LYS A 56 8.46 -4.37 3.10
CA LYS A 56 9.70 -5.07 3.48
C LYS A 56 10.18 -6.10 2.44
N TYR A 57 9.30 -6.53 1.53
CA TYR A 57 9.71 -7.43 0.46
C TYR A 57 10.45 -6.73 -0.67
N ASN A 58 10.54 -5.40 -0.65
CA ASN A 58 11.24 -4.57 -1.64
C ASN A 58 10.89 -4.94 -3.09
N LYS A 59 9.60 -5.08 -3.37
CA LYS A 59 9.07 -5.44 -4.69
C LYS A 59 8.19 -4.32 -5.21
N PRO A 60 8.15 -4.10 -6.53
CA PRO A 60 7.21 -3.16 -7.12
C PRO A 60 5.76 -3.66 -6.94
N PHE A 61 4.87 -2.70 -6.76
CA PHE A 61 3.43 -2.92 -6.68
C PHE A 61 2.77 -2.38 -7.95
N TYR A 62 1.80 -3.12 -8.48
CA TYR A 62 0.99 -2.70 -9.60
C TYR A 62 -0.48 -2.74 -9.19
N GLY A 63 -1.08 -1.57 -9.00
CA GLY A 63 -2.48 -1.47 -8.59
C GLY A 63 -3.45 -1.55 -9.77
N MET A 64 -4.53 -2.29 -9.62
CA MET A 64 -5.66 -2.37 -10.56
C MET A 64 -6.95 -2.00 -9.85
N ASN A 65 -7.56 -0.88 -10.23
CA ASN A 65 -8.75 -0.36 -9.58
C ASN A 65 -10.01 -1.18 -9.93
N LYS A 66 -10.59 -1.81 -8.93
CA LYS A 66 -11.91 -2.47 -9.02
C LYS A 66 -12.95 -1.75 -8.15
N GLY A 67 -12.63 -0.58 -7.62
CA GLY A 67 -13.53 0.35 -6.93
C GLY A 67 -14.05 1.45 -7.84
N THR A 68 -14.61 2.52 -7.25
CA THR A 68 -15.21 3.65 -7.97
C THR A 68 -14.16 4.56 -8.60
N PHE A 69 -13.28 5.18 -7.82
CA PHE A 69 -12.20 6.04 -8.29
C PHE A 69 -10.93 5.75 -7.49
N GLY A 70 -9.75 6.00 -8.10
CA GLY A 70 -8.49 5.87 -7.42
C GLY A 70 -7.39 6.67 -8.10
N PHE A 71 -6.49 7.27 -7.31
CA PHE A 71 -5.33 8.02 -7.77
C PHE A 71 -4.07 7.16 -7.85
N LEU A 72 -4.02 6.06 -7.05
CA LEU A 72 -2.87 5.17 -6.95
C LEU A 72 -2.97 3.95 -7.86
N MET A 73 -4.13 3.75 -8.49
CA MET A 73 -4.45 2.52 -9.18
C MET A 73 -4.59 2.73 -10.69
N ASN A 74 -4.13 1.75 -11.46
CA ASN A 74 -4.37 1.70 -12.89
C ASN A 74 -5.78 1.20 -13.19
N LYS A 75 -6.28 1.50 -14.40
CA LYS A 75 -7.55 0.97 -14.88
C LYS A 75 -7.55 -0.56 -14.87
N PHE A 76 -8.61 -1.15 -14.32
CA PHE A 76 -8.76 -2.60 -14.26
C PHE A 76 -8.83 -3.25 -15.66
N LYS A 77 -7.96 -4.21 -15.91
CA LYS A 77 -7.94 -5.01 -17.15
C LYS A 77 -7.59 -6.45 -16.80
N VAL A 78 -8.43 -7.41 -17.18
CA VAL A 78 -8.17 -8.84 -16.94
C VAL A 78 -7.17 -9.42 -17.93
N ASN A 79 -7.18 -8.89 -19.16
CA ASN A 79 -6.32 -9.38 -20.24
C ASN A 79 -5.01 -8.60 -20.29
N ASN A 80 -3.93 -9.29 -20.69
CA ASN A 80 -2.61 -8.69 -20.94
C ASN A 80 -1.99 -7.98 -19.73
N ILE A 81 -2.24 -8.47 -18.50
CA ILE A 81 -1.72 -7.87 -17.25
C ILE A 81 -0.20 -7.72 -17.33
N LYS A 82 0.53 -8.74 -17.77
CA LYS A 82 2.00 -8.69 -17.94
C LYS A 82 2.44 -7.56 -18.87
N LYS A 83 1.77 -7.40 -20.02
CA LYS A 83 2.07 -6.30 -20.96
C LYS A 83 1.77 -4.94 -20.35
N SER A 84 0.69 -4.83 -19.58
CA SER A 84 0.35 -3.58 -18.87
C SER A 84 1.40 -3.21 -17.83
N ILE A 85 1.91 -4.18 -17.07
CA ILE A 85 2.99 -3.96 -16.09
C ILE A 85 4.28 -3.51 -16.80
N LEU A 86 4.66 -4.18 -17.88
CA LEU A 86 5.88 -3.84 -18.65
C LEU A 86 5.82 -2.42 -19.23
N ASN A 87 4.64 -1.98 -19.65
CA ASN A 87 4.44 -0.64 -20.24
C ASN A 87 4.19 0.45 -19.18
N SER A 88 4.16 0.10 -17.88
CA SER A 88 3.94 1.07 -16.82
C SER A 88 5.25 1.73 -16.38
N LYS A 89 5.16 3.00 -15.97
CA LYS A 89 6.27 3.71 -15.36
C LYS A 89 6.34 3.36 -13.87
N LEU A 90 7.52 2.98 -13.40
CA LEU A 90 7.78 2.79 -11.98
C LEU A 90 7.86 4.16 -11.29
N ILE A 91 7.09 4.33 -10.22
CA ILE A 91 7.08 5.53 -9.38
C ILE A 91 7.51 5.12 -7.98
N THR A 92 8.45 5.85 -7.41
CA THR A 92 8.85 5.67 -6.01
C THR A 92 8.02 6.59 -5.13
N ILE A 93 7.34 6.02 -4.14
CA ILE A 93 6.56 6.76 -3.15
C ILE A 93 7.40 6.80 -1.86
N PRO A 94 7.82 7.98 -1.38
CA PRO A 94 8.50 8.09 -0.11
C PRO A 94 7.52 7.75 1.02
N ALA A 95 7.99 6.97 1.99
CA ALA A 95 7.24 6.65 3.18
C ALA A 95 7.72 7.49 4.37
N LEU A 96 6.82 7.77 5.31
CA LEU A 96 7.12 8.39 6.58
C LEU A 96 7.36 7.30 7.63
N GLU A 97 8.42 7.41 8.38
CA GLU A 97 8.64 6.58 9.56
C GLU A 97 8.29 7.37 10.82
N MET A 98 7.42 6.79 11.63
CA MET A 98 7.04 7.33 12.92
C MET A 98 7.66 6.50 14.04
N THR A 99 8.23 7.16 15.02
CA THR A 99 8.53 6.55 16.32
C THR A 99 7.80 7.32 17.40
N SER A 100 6.96 6.63 18.16
CA SER A 100 6.31 7.19 19.35
C SER A 100 6.96 6.62 20.61
N VAL A 101 7.07 7.47 21.65
CA VAL A 101 7.54 7.10 22.97
C VAL A 101 6.48 7.51 23.98
N SER A 102 5.96 6.56 24.74
CA SER A 102 4.99 6.86 25.78
C SER A 102 5.67 7.42 27.03
N THR A 103 4.87 7.98 27.97
CA THR A 103 5.33 8.41 29.31
C THR A 103 5.98 7.26 30.12
N LYS A 104 5.67 6.01 29.78
CA LYS A 104 6.29 4.80 30.36
C LYS A 104 7.51 4.33 29.57
N ASN A 105 8.10 5.15 28.70
CA ASN A 105 9.23 4.82 27.84
C ASN A 105 9.00 3.64 26.86
N ILE A 106 7.75 3.32 26.55
CA ILE A 106 7.45 2.29 25.58
C ILE A 106 7.56 2.91 24.19
N LYS A 107 8.48 2.37 23.38
CA LYS A 107 8.67 2.78 21.98
C LYS A 107 7.81 1.95 21.04
N LYS A 108 7.16 2.60 20.06
CA LYS A 108 6.47 1.97 18.95
C LYS A 108 6.84 2.67 17.66
N SER A 109 7.13 1.89 16.61
CA SER A 109 7.40 2.44 15.27
C SER A 109 6.35 1.97 14.29
N ALA A 110 6.03 2.84 13.33
CA ALA A 110 5.10 2.55 12.25
C ALA A 110 5.51 3.28 10.97
N ILE A 111 5.06 2.75 9.83
CA ILE A 111 5.22 3.39 8.52
C ILE A 111 3.90 3.97 8.07
N ALA A 112 3.93 5.19 7.58
CA ALA A 112 2.81 5.85 6.92
C ALA A 112 3.20 6.25 5.48
N ILE A 113 2.22 6.34 4.59
CA ILE A 113 2.44 6.74 3.20
C ILE A 113 1.95 8.17 2.99
N ASN A 114 0.76 8.50 3.47
CA ASN A 114 0.18 9.83 3.29
C ASN A 114 0.60 10.77 4.43
N GLU A 115 0.19 10.48 5.66
CA GLU A 115 0.43 11.33 6.82
C GLU A 115 0.55 10.53 8.11
N ILE A 116 1.09 11.19 9.12
CA ILE A 116 1.08 10.78 10.53
C ILE A 116 0.24 11.79 11.27
N SER A 117 -0.82 11.35 11.94
CA SER A 117 -1.73 12.20 12.69
C SER A 117 -1.70 11.92 14.19
N LEU A 118 -1.89 12.95 14.97
CA LEU A 118 -2.15 12.88 16.41
C LEU A 118 -3.62 13.14 16.68
N LEU A 119 -4.30 12.15 17.25
CA LEU A 119 -5.69 12.27 17.63
C LEU A 119 -5.80 12.38 19.15
N ARG A 120 -6.40 13.47 19.61
CA ARG A 120 -6.71 13.66 21.02
C ARG A 120 -7.87 12.77 21.44
N GLN A 121 -7.66 11.95 22.45
CA GLN A 121 -8.68 10.98 22.92
C GLN A 121 -9.69 11.59 23.91
N SER A 122 -9.38 12.74 24.52
CA SER A 122 -10.26 13.41 25.49
C SER A 122 -10.64 14.81 25.03
N ARG A 123 -11.66 15.42 25.67
CA ARG A 123 -12.08 16.80 25.40
C ARG A 123 -11.17 17.86 26.04
N GLN A 124 -10.24 17.44 26.88
CA GLN A 124 -9.30 18.35 27.56
C GLN A 124 -8.29 18.93 26.59
N ALA A 125 -7.82 20.14 26.88
CA ALA A 125 -6.73 20.75 26.13
C ALA A 125 -5.46 19.88 26.20
N ALA A 126 -4.71 19.83 25.11
CA ALA A 126 -3.42 19.18 25.05
C ALA A 126 -2.34 20.25 24.81
N SER A 127 -1.29 20.22 25.62
CA SER A 127 -0.09 21.02 25.35
C SER A 127 0.78 20.27 24.35
N LEU A 128 1.10 20.90 23.23
CA LEU A 128 1.93 20.32 22.17
C LEU A 128 3.16 21.19 21.96
N GLN A 129 4.30 20.57 21.81
CA GLN A 129 5.52 21.21 21.36
C GLN A 129 5.89 20.64 20.00
N ILE A 130 6.07 21.53 19.02
CA ILE A 130 6.51 21.15 17.68
C ILE A 130 7.97 21.55 17.49
N GLN A 131 8.79 20.61 17.08
CA GLN A 131 10.20 20.82 16.83
C GLN A 131 10.57 20.29 15.43
N ILE A 132 11.25 21.10 14.63
CA ILE A 132 11.82 20.72 13.34
C ILE A 132 13.31 21.01 13.34
N ASN A 133 14.12 20.01 13.00
CA ASN A 133 15.59 20.13 12.95
C ASN A 133 16.17 20.73 14.23
N LYS A 134 15.71 20.27 15.40
CA LYS A 134 16.08 20.78 16.73
C LYS A 134 15.64 22.21 17.03
N LYS A 135 14.85 22.84 16.18
CA LYS A 135 14.30 24.18 16.37
C LYS A 135 12.86 24.09 16.85
N ILE A 136 12.55 24.64 18.00
CA ILE A 136 11.19 24.70 18.53
C ILE A 136 10.43 25.74 17.74
N LEU A 137 9.26 25.37 17.24
CA LEU A 137 8.37 26.25 16.48
C LEU A 137 7.19 26.74 17.33
N ILE A 138 6.66 25.92 18.22
CA ILE A 138 5.57 26.20 19.14
C ILE A 138 5.84 25.48 20.46
#